data_96910ba8110d2b7e5ed0f2c71548e8f8
#
_entry.id   96910ba8110d2b7e5ed0f2c71548e8f8
#
_cell.length_a   1.000
_cell.length_b   1.000
_cell.length_c   1.000
_cell.angle_alpha   90.00
_cell.angle_beta   90.00
_cell.angle_gamma   90.00
#
_symmetry.space_group_name_H-M   'P 1'
#
loop_
_entity.id
_entity.type
_entity.pdbx_description
1 polymer ?
#
loop_
_entity_poly.entity_id
_entity_poly.type
_entity_poly.pdbx_seq_one_letter_code
_entity_poly.pdbx_strand_id
1 'polypeptide(L)'
;MLFVAGSGSVGGVRSQRVDIAVIGAGPAGAATAIQAARSGANVVVFEKAAYGRDKVCGDGLTPRAVGALNELKIPLDDAHLIRGLRMIAGKQVRELDWPTTGKFPNHGAVWPRRRLDAALMDAAVEAGAEIVYETEATPVIYDNGRVTGVETNGHRFDAGLTVIAAGAQGAVARKLGADRVPDEPFGLAIRTYAATPRHTDVHLEACLSLKDENGTAIPGYGWMFPAGDGTVNIGVGALSTMKGFKKLNLNTLLESYRHLVQDDWDLGPNLERPRAWRLPMSTQRRHGDGWVAIGDAAGLVNPMNGEGIDYGLESGMLAADLFLDDPATAPVRYDQLVGERFDAFLRTGRRFSFLIGHPWILKPGLRLSVSTNAIANITLAVMGNLVDSTTPGAAGRVMKLADKSLGLVDPILRKTRAAA
;
A
#
# COMPACT_ATOMS: atom_id res chain seq x y z
N MET A 1 -12.67 -26.84 5.45
CA MET A 1 -12.74 -28.01 6.34
C MET A 1 -12.18 -27.60 7.69
N LEU A 2 -13.04 -27.43 8.69
CA LEU A 2 -12.62 -27.01 10.03
C LEU A 2 -11.86 -28.18 10.71
N PHE A 3 -10.61 -27.92 11.09
CA PHE A 3 -9.89 -28.85 11.95
C PHE A 3 -10.45 -28.77 13.37
N VAL A 4 -11.19 -29.79 13.78
CA VAL A 4 -11.59 -30.05 15.18
C VAL A 4 -10.34 -30.56 15.91
N ALA A 5 -9.96 -29.87 16.98
CA ALA A 5 -8.88 -30.26 17.87
C ALA A 5 -9.21 -31.65 18.51
N GLY A 6 -8.54 -32.68 18.06
CA GLY A 6 -8.48 -33.97 18.68
C GLY A 6 -7.57 -33.92 19.90
N SER A 7 -8.13 -34.13 21.11
CA SER A 7 -7.41 -34.29 22.34
C SER A 7 -6.65 -35.62 22.33
N GLY A 8 -5.33 -35.58 22.53
CA GLY A 8 -4.59 -36.82 22.84
C GLY A 8 -3.08 -36.73 22.55
N SER A 9 -2.31 -36.69 23.64
CA SER A 9 -0.94 -37.16 23.89
C SER A 9 0.24 -36.18 23.62
N VAL A 10 0.88 -35.90 24.72
CA VAL A 10 2.32 -35.65 25.04
C VAL A 10 3.30 -35.53 23.85
N GLY A 11 3.83 -34.30 23.65
CA GLY A 11 5.26 -34.09 23.54
C GLY A 11 5.96 -34.30 22.20
N GLY A 12 5.38 -33.89 21.05
CA GLY A 12 6.17 -33.74 19.83
C GLY A 12 5.70 -32.51 19.05
N VAL A 13 6.59 -31.56 18.78
CA VAL A 13 6.30 -30.48 17.82
C VAL A 13 5.97 -31.16 16.49
N ARG A 14 4.69 -31.10 16.06
CA ARG A 14 4.32 -31.62 14.74
C ARG A 14 4.90 -30.70 13.70
N SER A 15 5.83 -31.19 12.89
CA SER A 15 6.35 -30.48 11.72
C SER A 15 5.54 -30.85 10.50
N GLN A 16 5.09 -29.84 9.75
CA GLN A 16 4.49 -29.99 8.43
C GLN A 16 5.41 -29.31 7.40
N ARG A 17 5.61 -29.95 6.25
CA ARG A 17 6.39 -29.36 5.16
C ARG A 17 5.48 -28.68 4.15
N VAL A 18 5.83 -27.45 3.78
CA VAL A 18 5.15 -26.65 2.76
C VAL A 18 6.18 -26.04 1.82
N ASP A 19 5.77 -25.65 0.62
CA ASP A 19 6.66 -24.96 -0.31
C ASP A 19 6.83 -23.50 0.10
N ILE A 20 5.73 -22.81 0.41
CA ILE A 20 5.72 -21.42 0.83
C ILE A 20 4.87 -21.24 2.10
N ALA A 21 5.46 -20.61 3.12
CA ALA A 21 4.75 -20.12 4.29
C ALA A 21 4.60 -18.61 4.22
N VAL A 22 3.37 -18.09 4.25
CA VAL A 22 3.05 -16.66 4.14
C VAL A 22 2.59 -16.12 5.49
N ILE A 23 3.20 -15.06 6.01
CA ILE A 23 2.79 -14.39 7.25
C ILE A 23 2.03 -13.12 6.91
N GLY A 24 0.71 -13.15 7.02
CA GLY A 24 -0.25 -12.08 6.74
C GLY A 24 -1.12 -12.31 5.51
N ALA A 25 -2.43 -12.24 5.69
CA ALA A 25 -3.47 -12.44 4.68
C ALA A 25 -4.04 -11.11 4.13
N GLY A 26 -3.19 -10.10 3.96
CA GLY A 26 -3.52 -8.89 3.20
C GLY A 26 -3.30 -9.08 1.70
N PRO A 27 -3.55 -8.06 0.86
CA PRO A 27 -3.44 -8.17 -0.60
C PRO A 27 -2.12 -8.76 -1.09
N ALA A 28 -1.00 -8.39 -0.47
CA ALA A 28 0.32 -8.91 -0.85
C ALA A 28 0.45 -10.42 -0.58
N GLY A 29 0.07 -10.86 0.63
CA GLY A 29 0.12 -12.30 0.98
C GLY A 29 -0.86 -13.14 0.17
N ALA A 30 -2.05 -12.58 -0.08
CA ALA A 30 -3.05 -13.20 -0.95
C ALA A 30 -2.53 -13.41 -2.37
N ALA A 31 -1.90 -12.37 -2.96
CA ALA A 31 -1.32 -12.46 -4.30
C ALA A 31 -0.26 -13.55 -4.39
N THR A 32 0.61 -13.67 -3.37
CA THR A 32 1.58 -14.76 -3.30
C THR A 32 0.89 -16.12 -3.26
N ALA A 33 -0.12 -16.25 -2.40
CA ALA A 33 -0.82 -17.53 -2.22
C ALA A 33 -1.58 -17.95 -3.48
N ILE A 34 -2.31 -17.03 -4.11
CA ILE A 34 -3.05 -17.28 -5.35
C ILE A 34 -2.09 -17.73 -6.46
N GLN A 35 -1.01 -16.96 -6.68
CA GLN A 35 -0.06 -17.20 -7.76
C GLN A 35 0.65 -18.54 -7.58
N ALA A 36 1.14 -18.83 -6.38
CA ALA A 36 1.86 -20.06 -6.11
C ALA A 36 0.95 -21.30 -6.11
N ALA A 37 -0.20 -21.23 -5.45
CA ALA A 37 -1.12 -22.37 -5.37
C ALA A 37 -1.71 -22.74 -6.73
N ARG A 38 -2.03 -21.77 -7.61
CA ARG A 38 -2.43 -22.04 -9.00
C ARG A 38 -1.39 -22.80 -9.80
N SER A 39 -0.13 -22.67 -9.44
CA SER A 39 0.98 -23.39 -10.07
C SER A 39 1.29 -24.74 -9.39
N GLY A 40 0.46 -25.15 -8.43
CA GLY A 40 0.55 -26.43 -7.72
C GLY A 40 1.47 -26.45 -6.51
N ALA A 41 1.98 -25.31 -6.06
CA ALA A 41 2.77 -25.24 -4.82
C ALA A 41 1.87 -25.43 -3.58
N ASN A 42 2.40 -26.10 -2.56
CA ASN A 42 1.77 -26.24 -1.25
C ASN A 42 2.01 -24.97 -0.44
N VAL A 43 0.97 -24.13 -0.28
CA VAL A 43 1.04 -22.82 0.37
C VAL A 43 0.17 -22.77 1.61
N VAL A 44 0.75 -22.29 2.72
CA VAL A 44 0.00 -22.00 3.95
C VAL A 44 0.15 -20.51 4.28
N VAL A 45 -0.98 -19.84 4.52
CA VAL A 45 -1.05 -18.43 4.93
C VAL A 45 -1.51 -18.33 6.38
N PHE A 46 -0.79 -17.61 7.20
CA PHE A 46 -1.11 -17.36 8.60
C PHE A 46 -1.60 -15.92 8.77
N GLU A 47 -2.82 -15.76 9.29
CA GLU A 47 -3.41 -14.46 9.61
C GLU A 47 -3.78 -14.40 11.09
N LYS A 48 -3.27 -13.40 11.80
CA LYS A 48 -3.52 -13.21 13.22
C LYS A 48 -4.93 -12.76 13.58
N ALA A 49 -5.64 -12.19 12.62
CA ALA A 49 -7.01 -11.74 12.79
C ALA A 49 -8.01 -12.78 12.23
N ALA A 50 -9.28 -12.64 12.59
CA ALA A 50 -10.37 -13.42 12.03
C ALA A 50 -10.62 -13.07 10.56
N TYR A 51 -11.26 -13.98 9.83
CA TYR A 51 -11.75 -13.73 8.47
C TYR A 51 -12.66 -12.50 8.42
N GLY A 52 -12.55 -11.72 7.34
CA GLY A 52 -13.36 -10.52 7.15
C GLY A 52 -12.96 -9.35 8.05
N ARG A 53 -11.74 -9.36 8.61
CA ARG A 53 -11.21 -8.22 9.37
C ARG A 53 -11.18 -6.95 8.55
N ASP A 54 -11.40 -5.82 9.20
CA ASP A 54 -11.16 -4.53 8.58
C ASP A 54 -9.69 -4.09 8.75
N LYS A 55 -9.16 -3.42 7.73
CA LYS A 55 -7.83 -2.84 7.70
C LYS A 55 -7.93 -1.37 7.32
N VAL A 56 -7.35 -0.49 8.11
CA VAL A 56 -7.33 0.95 7.81
C VAL A 56 -6.72 1.23 6.45
N CYS A 57 -7.52 1.82 5.54
CA CYS A 57 -7.19 2.12 4.15
C CYS A 57 -8.12 3.20 3.62
N GLY A 58 -7.75 3.90 2.57
CA GLY A 58 -8.65 4.74 1.77
C GLY A 58 -9.53 3.94 0.81
N ASP A 59 -9.24 2.62 0.62
CA ASP A 59 -9.97 1.70 -0.25
C ASP A 59 -9.91 2.00 -1.74
N GLY A 60 -9.27 3.11 -2.13
CA GLY A 60 -9.09 3.49 -3.52
C GLY A 60 -8.04 2.60 -4.20
N LEU A 61 -8.37 2.14 -5.39
CA LEU A 61 -7.54 1.33 -6.26
C LEU A 61 -7.32 2.11 -7.57
N THR A 62 -6.07 2.42 -7.88
CA THR A 62 -5.72 3.03 -9.16
C THR A 62 -5.81 2.00 -10.30
N PRO A 63 -5.77 2.42 -11.57
CA PRO A 63 -5.71 1.48 -12.70
C PRO A 63 -4.59 0.44 -12.60
N ARG A 64 -3.49 0.77 -11.93
CA ARG A 64 -2.39 -0.18 -11.72
C ARG A 64 -2.81 -1.30 -10.77
N ALA A 65 -3.45 -0.97 -9.65
CA ALA A 65 -3.96 -1.96 -8.72
C ALA A 65 -5.03 -2.85 -9.37
N VAL A 66 -5.94 -2.25 -10.16
CA VAL A 66 -6.94 -2.98 -10.95
C VAL A 66 -6.26 -3.90 -11.97
N GLY A 67 -5.20 -3.45 -12.63
CA GLY A 67 -4.40 -4.27 -13.55
C GLY A 67 -3.82 -5.51 -12.86
N ALA A 68 -3.26 -5.36 -11.65
CA ALA A 68 -2.75 -6.48 -10.87
C ALA A 68 -3.85 -7.45 -10.40
N LEU A 69 -5.04 -6.94 -10.05
CA LEU A 69 -6.20 -7.78 -9.75
C LEU A 69 -6.68 -8.57 -10.97
N ASN A 70 -6.68 -7.95 -12.16
CA ASN A 70 -7.02 -8.62 -13.41
C ASN A 70 -6.02 -9.73 -13.76
N GLU A 71 -4.73 -9.52 -13.52
CA GLU A 71 -3.68 -10.54 -13.70
C GLU A 71 -3.92 -11.72 -12.77
N LEU A 72 -4.32 -11.46 -11.54
CA LEU A 72 -4.77 -12.47 -10.57
C LEU A 72 -6.17 -13.04 -10.87
N LYS A 73 -6.85 -12.60 -11.93
CA LYS A 73 -8.21 -13.02 -12.31
C LYS A 73 -9.23 -12.83 -11.17
N ILE A 74 -9.11 -11.73 -10.43
CA ILE A 74 -10.06 -11.35 -9.39
C ILE A 74 -11.16 -10.50 -10.02
N PRO A 75 -12.43 -10.93 -10.00
CA PRO A 75 -13.54 -10.15 -10.53
C PRO A 75 -13.80 -8.91 -9.67
N LEU A 76 -14.24 -7.83 -10.32
CA LEU A 76 -14.51 -6.54 -9.65
C LEU A 76 -15.99 -6.30 -9.41
N ASP A 77 -16.84 -7.33 -9.45
CA ASP A 77 -18.29 -7.21 -9.41
C ASP A 77 -18.80 -6.57 -8.11
N ASP A 78 -18.04 -6.69 -7.02
CA ASP A 78 -18.34 -6.11 -5.71
C ASP A 78 -17.60 -4.77 -5.46
N ALA A 79 -16.88 -4.24 -6.44
CA ALA A 79 -16.17 -2.96 -6.36
C ALA A 79 -16.94 -1.83 -7.06
N HIS A 80 -16.86 -0.62 -6.52
CA HIS A 80 -17.36 0.57 -7.21
C HIS A 80 -16.33 1.06 -8.22
N LEU A 81 -16.65 1.00 -9.50
CA LEU A 81 -15.73 1.40 -10.58
C LEU A 81 -15.59 2.93 -10.65
N ILE A 82 -14.35 3.37 -10.83
CA ILE A 82 -13.96 4.78 -10.82
C ILE A 82 -13.34 5.17 -12.16
N ARG A 83 -13.93 6.20 -12.79
CA ARG A 83 -13.52 6.70 -14.09
C ARG A 83 -12.27 7.58 -14.04
N GLY A 84 -12.04 8.27 -12.91
CA GLY A 84 -10.94 9.23 -12.82
C GLY A 84 -10.70 9.80 -11.44
N LEU A 85 -9.97 10.91 -11.41
CA LEU A 85 -9.61 11.64 -10.20
C LEU A 85 -10.06 13.10 -10.30
N ARG A 86 -10.76 13.59 -9.29
CA ARG A 86 -11.05 15.00 -9.06
C ARG A 86 -9.98 15.57 -8.14
N MET A 87 -9.14 16.47 -8.66
CA MET A 87 -8.10 17.16 -7.88
C MET A 87 -8.55 18.57 -7.51
N ILE A 88 -8.43 18.91 -6.23
CA ILE A 88 -8.80 20.23 -5.69
C ILE A 88 -7.55 20.91 -5.14
N ALA A 89 -7.19 22.09 -5.68
CA ALA A 89 -6.09 22.92 -5.21
C ALA A 89 -6.55 24.36 -5.00
N GLY A 90 -6.93 24.74 -3.80
CA GLY A 90 -7.58 26.00 -3.47
C GLY A 90 -8.96 26.09 -4.10
N LYS A 91 -9.15 27.07 -5.01
CA LYS A 91 -10.41 27.24 -5.77
C LYS A 91 -10.40 26.50 -7.11
N GLN A 92 -9.28 25.91 -7.48
CA GLN A 92 -9.16 25.20 -8.76
C GLN A 92 -9.58 23.75 -8.57
N VAL A 93 -10.49 23.28 -9.42
CA VAL A 93 -10.95 21.89 -9.50
C VAL A 93 -10.63 21.37 -10.89
N ARG A 94 -10.11 20.15 -10.96
CA ARG A 94 -9.87 19.42 -12.20
C ARG A 94 -10.42 18.01 -12.06
N GLU A 95 -11.37 17.66 -12.89
CA GLU A 95 -11.83 16.29 -13.10
C GLU A 95 -11.13 15.73 -14.33
N LEU A 96 -10.44 14.62 -14.16
CA LEU A 96 -9.64 13.97 -15.19
C LEU A 96 -9.95 12.48 -15.19
N ASP A 97 -10.29 11.97 -16.34
CA ASP A 97 -10.44 10.53 -16.55
C ASP A 97 -9.06 9.86 -16.53
N TRP A 98 -9.02 8.60 -16.10
CA TRP A 98 -7.78 7.82 -16.16
C TRP A 98 -7.29 7.70 -17.60
N PRO A 99 -6.00 7.92 -17.85
CA PRO A 99 -5.46 7.89 -19.19
C PRO A 99 -5.47 6.46 -19.76
N THR A 100 -5.82 6.33 -21.03
CA THR A 100 -5.67 5.07 -21.77
C THR A 100 -4.21 4.87 -22.15
N THR A 101 -3.46 4.13 -21.34
CA THR A 101 -2.01 3.93 -21.54
C THR A 101 -1.69 2.65 -22.31
N GLY A 102 -2.64 1.75 -22.47
CA GLY A 102 -2.44 0.39 -23.03
C GLY A 102 -1.73 -0.57 -22.07
N LYS A 103 -1.15 -0.07 -20.96
CA LYS A 103 -0.49 -0.89 -19.96
C LYS A 103 -1.41 -1.26 -18.79
N PHE A 104 -2.27 -0.33 -18.39
CA PHE A 104 -3.23 -0.50 -17.31
C PHE A 104 -4.65 -0.28 -17.81
N PRO A 105 -5.68 -0.78 -17.14
CA PRO A 105 -7.07 -0.43 -17.41
C PRO A 105 -7.29 1.08 -17.38
N ASN A 106 -8.34 1.56 -18.05
CA ASN A 106 -8.72 2.98 -18.03
C ASN A 106 -9.71 3.33 -16.91
N HIS A 107 -9.75 2.53 -15.88
CA HIS A 107 -10.57 2.72 -14.68
C HIS A 107 -9.82 2.27 -13.43
N GLY A 108 -10.15 2.91 -12.33
CA GLY A 108 -9.84 2.48 -10.98
C GLY A 108 -11.04 1.85 -10.31
N ALA A 109 -10.99 1.68 -9.01
CA ALA A 109 -12.10 1.22 -8.20
C ALA A 109 -12.02 1.77 -6.76
N VAL A 110 -13.13 1.75 -6.04
CA VAL A 110 -13.17 1.78 -4.58
C VAL A 110 -13.71 0.44 -4.10
N TRP A 111 -12.91 -0.23 -3.28
CA TRP A 111 -13.29 -1.54 -2.75
C TRP A 111 -12.92 -1.60 -1.27
N PRO A 112 -13.90 -1.48 -0.36
CA PRO A 112 -13.64 -1.55 1.08
C PRO A 112 -12.82 -2.77 1.46
N ARG A 113 -11.74 -2.56 2.22
CA ARG A 113 -10.73 -3.57 2.53
C ARG A 113 -11.31 -4.86 3.11
N ARG A 114 -12.40 -4.77 3.86
CA ARG A 114 -13.07 -5.96 4.38
C ARG A 114 -13.52 -6.89 3.25
N ARG A 115 -14.08 -6.33 2.17
CA ARG A 115 -14.57 -7.09 1.00
C ARG A 115 -13.42 -7.49 0.07
N LEU A 116 -12.50 -6.57 -0.22
CA LEU A 116 -11.33 -6.86 -1.05
C LEU A 116 -10.46 -7.98 -0.46
N ASP A 117 -10.10 -7.86 0.83
CA ASP A 117 -9.24 -8.87 1.48
C ASP A 117 -9.95 -10.24 1.55
N ALA A 118 -11.28 -10.27 1.76
CA ALA A 118 -12.06 -11.50 1.73
C ALA A 118 -12.05 -12.13 0.33
N ALA A 119 -12.37 -11.38 -0.71
CA ALA A 119 -12.37 -11.87 -2.09
C ALA A 119 -11.01 -12.45 -2.52
N LEU A 120 -9.92 -11.78 -2.11
CA LEU A 120 -8.56 -12.27 -2.36
C LEU A 120 -8.27 -13.58 -1.61
N MET A 121 -8.70 -13.71 -0.35
CA MET A 121 -8.49 -14.92 0.41
C MET A 121 -9.34 -16.08 -0.09
N ASP A 122 -10.58 -15.82 -0.48
CA ASP A 122 -11.45 -16.83 -1.10
C ASP A 122 -10.83 -17.36 -2.40
N ALA A 123 -10.30 -16.47 -3.24
CA ALA A 123 -9.58 -16.87 -4.44
C ALA A 123 -8.28 -17.66 -4.14
N ALA A 124 -7.60 -17.38 -3.02
CA ALA A 124 -6.43 -18.15 -2.60
C ALA A 124 -6.83 -19.57 -2.16
N VAL A 125 -7.94 -19.71 -1.45
CA VAL A 125 -8.50 -21.01 -1.06
C VAL A 125 -8.95 -21.80 -2.31
N GLU A 126 -9.65 -21.15 -3.24
CA GLU A 126 -10.04 -21.77 -4.51
C GLU A 126 -8.84 -22.24 -5.33
N ALA A 127 -7.73 -21.52 -5.25
CA ALA A 127 -6.46 -21.89 -5.88
C ALA A 127 -5.76 -23.08 -5.20
N GLY A 128 -6.18 -23.47 -3.99
CA GLY A 128 -5.63 -24.58 -3.22
C GLY A 128 -4.73 -24.21 -2.05
N ALA A 129 -4.62 -22.91 -1.71
CA ALA A 129 -3.87 -22.48 -0.53
C ALA A 129 -4.64 -22.79 0.77
N GLU A 130 -3.93 -23.16 1.83
CA GLU A 130 -4.47 -23.28 3.18
C GLU A 130 -4.36 -21.93 3.91
N ILE A 131 -5.45 -21.47 4.54
CA ILE A 131 -5.45 -20.23 5.32
C ILE A 131 -5.74 -20.55 6.78
N VAL A 132 -4.82 -20.15 7.68
CA VAL A 132 -4.95 -20.34 9.13
C VAL A 132 -5.20 -18.98 9.78
N TYR A 133 -6.46 -18.71 10.10
CA TYR A 133 -6.88 -17.48 10.78
C TYR A 133 -6.63 -17.52 12.29
N GLU A 134 -6.71 -16.35 12.94
CA GLU A 134 -6.54 -16.14 14.39
C GLU A 134 -5.24 -16.75 14.91
N THR A 135 -4.20 -16.75 14.05
CA THR A 135 -2.94 -17.42 14.30
C THR A 135 -1.78 -16.52 14.00
N GLU A 136 -1.02 -16.16 15.04
CA GLU A 136 0.22 -15.42 14.88
C GLU A 136 1.37 -16.40 14.61
N ALA A 137 2.04 -16.23 13.48
CA ALA A 137 3.19 -17.01 13.09
C ALA A 137 4.48 -16.18 13.16
N THR A 138 5.57 -16.81 13.55
CA THR A 138 6.90 -16.21 13.59
C THR A 138 7.88 -17.02 12.75
N PRO A 139 8.84 -16.38 12.04
CA PRO A 139 9.89 -17.11 11.31
C PRO A 139 10.75 -17.94 12.24
N VAL A 140 11.05 -19.16 11.84
CA VAL A 140 12.02 -20.02 12.49
C VAL A 140 13.37 -19.77 11.84
N ILE A 141 14.29 -19.20 12.59
CA ILE A 141 15.67 -19.01 12.16
C ILE A 141 16.44 -20.26 12.58
N TYR A 142 17.06 -20.91 11.63
CA TYR A 142 17.84 -22.12 11.85
C TYR A 142 19.21 -21.91 11.24
N ASP A 143 20.25 -22.28 11.97
CA ASP A 143 21.64 -22.22 11.55
C ASP A 143 22.06 -21.02 10.68
N ASN A 144 23.12 -20.31 11.01
CA ASN A 144 23.70 -19.19 10.27
C ASN A 144 22.70 -18.09 9.78
N GLY A 145 21.55 -17.93 10.45
CA GLY A 145 20.55 -16.90 10.12
C GLY A 145 19.60 -17.25 8.97
N ARG A 146 19.63 -18.47 8.45
CA ARG A 146 18.65 -18.98 7.48
C ARG A 146 17.29 -19.13 8.13
N VAL A 147 16.24 -18.64 7.46
CA VAL A 147 14.85 -18.94 7.81
C VAL A 147 14.41 -20.22 7.10
N THR A 148 13.97 -21.21 7.87
CA THR A 148 13.58 -22.53 7.35
C THR A 148 12.09 -22.78 7.44
N GLY A 149 11.29 -21.80 7.87
CA GLY A 149 9.86 -21.91 8.01
C GLY A 149 9.29 -20.99 9.08
N VAL A 150 8.16 -21.36 9.63
CA VAL A 150 7.43 -20.61 10.65
C VAL A 150 7.03 -21.48 11.83
N GLU A 151 6.87 -20.85 12.98
CA GLU A 151 6.36 -21.45 14.19
C GLU A 151 5.09 -20.72 14.65
N THR A 152 4.11 -21.48 15.10
CA THR A 152 2.85 -20.97 15.63
C THR A 152 2.24 -21.94 16.63
N ASN A 153 1.82 -21.46 17.80
CA ASN A 153 1.07 -22.24 18.81
C ASN A 153 1.64 -23.65 19.07
N GLY A 154 2.97 -23.82 19.09
CA GLY A 154 3.63 -25.11 19.30
C GLY A 154 3.66 -26.03 18.07
N HIS A 155 3.25 -25.54 16.89
CA HIS A 155 3.38 -26.23 15.61
C HIS A 155 4.48 -25.58 14.77
N ARG A 156 5.22 -26.37 14.02
CA ARG A 156 6.26 -25.91 13.10
C ARG A 156 5.87 -26.28 11.66
N PHE A 157 6.08 -25.31 10.77
CA PHE A 157 5.90 -25.48 9.34
C PHE A 157 7.26 -25.24 8.67
N ASP A 158 7.90 -26.29 8.20
CA ASP A 158 9.13 -26.18 7.44
C ASP A 158 8.80 -25.74 6.01
N ALA A 159 9.39 -24.63 5.57
CA ALA A 159 9.06 -24.00 4.29
C ALA A 159 10.30 -23.79 3.44
N GLY A 160 10.15 -23.97 2.12
CA GLY A 160 11.17 -23.62 1.14
C GLY A 160 11.39 -22.11 1.08
N LEU A 161 10.32 -21.31 1.20
CA LEU A 161 10.35 -19.85 1.30
C LEU A 161 9.39 -19.37 2.38
N THR A 162 9.84 -18.44 3.23
CA THR A 162 8.96 -17.69 4.14
C THR A 162 8.71 -16.29 3.60
N VAL A 163 7.44 -15.97 3.31
CA VAL A 163 7.04 -14.67 2.79
C VAL A 163 6.45 -13.81 3.90
N ILE A 164 7.08 -12.67 4.17
CA ILE A 164 6.66 -11.72 5.20
C ILE A 164 5.73 -10.67 4.58
N ALA A 165 4.43 -10.89 4.71
CA ALA A 165 3.34 -9.99 4.26
C ALA A 165 2.62 -9.30 5.43
N ALA A 166 3.31 -9.12 6.56
CA ALA A 166 2.72 -8.68 7.83
C ALA A 166 2.33 -7.18 7.87
N GLY A 167 2.46 -6.47 6.75
CA GLY A 167 2.08 -5.07 6.60
C GLY A 167 3.00 -4.10 7.37
N ALA A 168 2.55 -2.86 7.52
CA ALA A 168 3.35 -1.73 8.03
C ALA A 168 3.85 -1.86 9.47
N GLN A 169 3.21 -2.68 10.29
CA GLN A 169 3.53 -2.82 11.73
C GLN A 169 4.07 -4.20 12.09
N GLY A 170 4.48 -4.97 11.10
CA GLY A 170 4.96 -6.33 11.31
C GLY A 170 6.19 -6.39 12.22
N ALA A 171 6.00 -6.72 13.50
CA ALA A 171 7.12 -7.00 14.43
C ALA A 171 8.03 -8.12 13.88
N VAL A 172 7.44 -9.05 13.15
CA VAL A 172 8.09 -10.16 12.46
C VAL A 172 9.13 -9.67 11.46
N ALA A 173 8.77 -8.71 10.58
CA ALA A 173 9.68 -8.16 9.60
C ALA A 173 10.90 -7.48 10.26
N ARG A 174 10.67 -6.73 11.33
CA ARG A 174 11.75 -6.06 12.07
C ARG A 174 12.77 -7.04 12.70
N LYS A 175 12.30 -8.18 13.22
CA LYS A 175 13.19 -9.22 13.76
C LYS A 175 14.18 -9.76 12.73
N LEU A 176 13.83 -9.68 11.44
CA LEU A 176 14.67 -10.08 10.32
C LEU A 176 15.47 -8.93 9.70
N GLY A 177 15.42 -7.74 10.30
CA GLY A 177 16.09 -6.54 9.79
C GLY A 177 15.33 -5.79 8.70
N ALA A 178 14.09 -6.19 8.38
CA ALA A 178 13.20 -5.44 7.50
C ALA A 178 12.52 -4.30 8.29
N ASP A 179 13.30 -3.36 8.78
CA ASP A 179 12.82 -2.17 9.47
C ASP A 179 12.87 -0.94 8.55
N ARG A 180 12.18 0.11 8.94
CA ARG A 180 12.22 1.38 8.22
C ARG A 180 13.63 1.98 8.28
N VAL A 181 14.08 2.53 7.17
CA VAL A 181 15.33 3.29 7.14
C VAL A 181 15.19 4.54 8.02
N PRO A 182 16.09 4.77 8.98
CA PRO A 182 16.10 6.00 9.77
C PRO A 182 16.10 7.23 8.86
N ASP A 183 15.43 8.31 9.27
CA ASP A 183 15.36 9.59 8.56
C ASP A 183 14.69 9.57 7.18
N GLU A 184 14.29 8.42 6.66
CA GLU A 184 13.43 8.36 5.48
C GLU A 184 11.98 8.75 5.80
N PRO A 185 11.24 9.34 4.82
CA PRO A 185 9.86 9.75 5.02
C PRO A 185 8.95 8.56 5.27
N PHE A 186 7.87 8.84 5.98
CA PHE A 186 6.71 7.98 6.10
C PHE A 186 5.44 8.83 6.11
N GLY A 187 4.30 8.25 5.77
CA GLY A 187 3.01 8.88 5.90
C GLY A 187 2.29 8.48 7.18
N LEU A 188 1.43 9.35 7.67
CA LEU A 188 0.35 9.01 8.59
C LEU A 188 -0.97 9.39 7.95
N ALA A 189 -1.92 8.49 8.00
CA ALA A 189 -3.27 8.68 7.48
C ALA A 189 -4.29 8.32 8.55
N ILE A 190 -5.42 9.02 8.54
CA ILE A 190 -6.58 8.72 9.38
C ILE A 190 -7.82 8.74 8.50
N ARG A 191 -8.75 7.80 8.72
CA ARG A 191 -9.99 7.73 7.96
C ARG A 191 -11.17 7.27 8.80
N THR A 192 -12.35 7.55 8.29
CA THR A 192 -13.63 7.00 8.72
C THR A 192 -14.52 6.78 7.51
N TYR A 193 -15.69 6.19 7.70
CA TYR A 193 -16.75 6.19 6.69
C TYR A 193 -17.88 7.13 7.12
N ALA A 194 -18.54 7.74 6.15
CA ALA A 194 -19.74 8.53 6.36
C ALA A 194 -20.80 8.15 5.31
N ALA A 195 -22.07 8.27 5.65
CA ALA A 195 -23.16 8.16 4.69
C ALA A 195 -23.17 9.39 3.78
N THR A 196 -23.51 9.21 2.50
CA THR A 196 -23.66 10.30 1.53
C THR A 196 -24.52 9.87 0.35
N PRO A 197 -25.37 10.75 -0.20
CA PRO A 197 -26.07 10.49 -1.47
C PRO A 197 -25.12 10.43 -2.68
N ARG A 198 -23.88 10.94 -2.55
CA ARG A 198 -22.85 10.92 -3.59
C ARG A 198 -21.99 9.66 -3.58
N HIS A 199 -22.45 8.59 -2.95
CA HIS A 199 -21.71 7.32 -2.90
C HIS A 199 -21.45 6.67 -4.26
N THR A 200 -22.19 7.09 -5.31
CA THR A 200 -22.04 6.62 -6.70
C THR A 200 -21.24 7.57 -7.60
N ASP A 201 -20.61 8.61 -7.03
CA ASP A 201 -19.71 9.48 -7.82
C ASP A 201 -18.59 8.62 -8.45
N VAL A 202 -18.32 8.88 -9.72
CA VAL A 202 -17.38 8.07 -10.51
C VAL A 202 -15.94 8.60 -10.50
N HIS A 203 -15.65 9.61 -9.66
CA HIS A 203 -14.32 10.13 -9.47
C HIS A 203 -13.86 9.94 -8.01
N LEU A 204 -12.64 9.48 -7.82
CA LEU A 204 -11.95 9.72 -6.56
C LEU A 204 -11.75 11.22 -6.39
N GLU A 205 -11.86 11.73 -5.18
CA GLU A 205 -11.55 13.14 -4.92
C GLU A 205 -10.33 13.26 -4.01
N ALA A 206 -9.38 14.12 -4.41
CA ALA A 206 -8.18 14.47 -3.65
C ALA A 206 -8.08 15.99 -3.46
N CYS A 207 -8.25 16.44 -2.22
CA CYS A 207 -8.02 17.82 -1.81
C CYS A 207 -6.55 18.02 -1.45
N LEU A 208 -5.79 18.65 -2.35
CA LEU A 208 -4.36 18.91 -2.19
C LEU A 208 -4.07 20.17 -1.34
N SER A 209 -5.08 20.96 -0.99
CA SER A 209 -4.95 22.21 -0.23
C SER A 209 -5.29 22.06 1.24
N LEU A 210 -4.91 20.93 1.82
CA LEU A 210 -5.14 20.64 3.23
C LEU A 210 -4.38 21.64 4.10
N LYS A 211 -5.02 22.09 5.21
CA LYS A 211 -4.45 23.04 6.18
C LYS A 211 -4.71 22.54 7.58
N ASP A 212 -3.79 22.86 8.49
CA ASP A 212 -4.03 22.70 9.91
C ASP A 212 -4.95 23.80 10.48
N GLU A 213 -5.26 23.72 11.77
CA GLU A 213 -6.07 24.68 12.51
C GLU A 213 -5.54 26.13 12.49
N ASN A 214 -4.24 26.30 12.25
CA ASN A 214 -3.55 27.58 12.14
C ASN A 214 -3.49 28.11 10.69
N GLY A 215 -4.10 27.40 9.75
CA GLY A 215 -4.06 27.73 8.32
C GLY A 215 -2.75 27.40 7.62
N THR A 216 -1.85 26.62 8.27
CA THR A 216 -0.60 26.15 7.67
C THR A 216 -0.87 25.03 6.68
N ALA A 217 -0.30 25.15 5.47
CA ALA A 217 -0.47 24.11 4.46
C ALA A 217 0.23 22.80 4.88
N ILE A 218 -0.49 21.70 4.79
CA ILE A 218 -0.04 20.35 5.11
C ILE A 218 0.47 19.65 3.84
N PRO A 219 1.69 19.11 3.81
CA PRO A 219 2.16 18.24 2.72
C PRO A 219 1.47 16.87 2.85
N GLY A 220 0.40 16.73 2.10
CA GLY A 220 -0.50 15.60 2.10
C GLY A 220 -1.78 15.97 1.37
N TYR A 221 -2.83 15.20 1.58
CA TYR A 221 -4.13 15.47 0.98
C TYR A 221 -5.27 14.91 1.83
N GLY A 222 -6.46 15.50 1.66
CA GLY A 222 -7.72 14.93 2.09
C GLY A 222 -8.38 14.17 0.94
N TRP A 223 -9.12 13.13 1.23
CA TRP A 223 -9.79 12.34 0.20
C TRP A 223 -11.24 12.05 0.52
N MET A 224 -12.03 11.91 -0.56
CA MET A 224 -13.39 11.39 -0.58
C MET A 224 -13.45 10.28 -1.62
N PHE A 225 -13.59 9.03 -1.19
CA PHE A 225 -13.62 7.88 -2.08
C PHE A 225 -14.98 7.19 -1.97
N PRO A 226 -15.88 7.36 -2.95
CA PRO A 226 -17.24 6.83 -2.94
C PRO A 226 -17.21 5.31 -3.07
N ALA A 227 -17.91 4.60 -2.16
CA ALA A 227 -17.86 3.14 -2.08
C ALA A 227 -18.97 2.41 -2.86
N GLY A 228 -19.92 3.15 -3.45
CA GLY A 228 -21.05 2.57 -4.21
C GLY A 228 -22.19 2.04 -3.35
N ASP A 229 -22.00 1.91 -2.04
CA ASP A 229 -22.91 1.22 -1.10
C ASP A 229 -23.65 2.14 -0.12
N GLY A 230 -23.83 3.40 -0.46
CA GLY A 230 -24.41 4.43 0.43
C GLY A 230 -23.37 5.19 1.23
N THR A 231 -22.09 4.81 1.13
CA THR A 231 -21.02 5.37 1.96
C THR A 231 -19.88 5.98 1.14
N VAL A 232 -19.11 6.81 1.82
CA VAL A 232 -17.83 7.35 1.33
C VAL A 232 -16.75 7.11 2.36
N ASN A 233 -15.57 6.66 1.93
CA ASN A 233 -14.36 6.65 2.74
C ASN A 233 -13.79 8.07 2.74
N ILE A 234 -13.83 8.74 3.89
CA ILE A 234 -13.28 10.08 4.10
C ILE A 234 -12.03 10.00 4.95
N GLY A 235 -10.97 10.68 4.56
CA GLY A 235 -9.77 10.71 5.35
C GLY A 235 -8.80 11.81 4.98
N VAL A 236 -7.73 11.88 5.75
CA VAL A 236 -6.62 12.80 5.54
C VAL A 236 -5.29 12.09 5.75
N GLY A 237 -4.29 12.44 4.98
CA GLY A 237 -2.93 11.93 5.11
C GLY A 237 -1.91 13.07 5.15
N ALA A 238 -0.85 12.88 5.93
CA ALA A 238 0.25 13.84 6.02
C ALA A 238 1.61 13.13 6.00
N LEU A 239 2.61 13.80 5.42
CA LEU A 239 3.98 13.32 5.35
C LEU A 239 4.79 13.75 6.58
N SER A 240 5.60 12.83 7.09
CA SER A 240 6.50 13.08 8.23
C SER A 240 7.57 14.15 7.96
N THR A 241 7.70 14.59 6.70
CA THR A 241 8.67 15.60 6.28
C THR A 241 8.27 17.03 6.62
N MET A 242 7.00 17.26 7.01
CA MET A 242 6.53 18.60 7.37
C MET A 242 7.15 19.10 8.68
N LYS A 243 7.39 20.40 8.77
CA LYS A 243 7.78 21.06 10.02
C LYS A 243 6.65 20.92 11.04
N GLY A 244 6.99 20.53 12.27
CA GLY A 244 6.00 20.37 13.33
C GLY A 244 5.16 19.10 13.27
N PHE A 245 5.51 18.13 12.43
CA PHE A 245 4.79 16.85 12.27
C PHE A 245 4.42 16.17 13.61
N LYS A 246 5.34 16.19 14.59
CA LYS A 246 5.11 15.58 15.90
C LYS A 246 3.97 16.24 16.71
N LYS A 247 3.58 17.47 16.35
CA LYS A 247 2.49 18.23 16.99
C LYS A 247 1.17 18.10 16.23
N LEU A 248 1.17 17.46 15.06
CA LEU A 248 -0.02 17.31 14.24
C LEU A 248 -1.04 16.38 14.89
N ASN A 249 -2.23 16.90 15.13
CA ASN A 249 -3.38 16.11 15.57
C ASN A 249 -4.20 15.68 14.37
N LEU A 250 -4.14 14.39 14.02
CA LEU A 250 -4.86 13.86 12.85
C LEU A 250 -6.38 13.89 13.03
N ASN A 251 -6.91 13.75 14.27
CA ASN A 251 -8.36 13.84 14.47
C ASN A 251 -8.86 15.26 14.18
N THR A 252 -8.17 16.28 14.71
CA THR A 252 -8.49 17.69 14.43
C THR A 252 -8.39 17.99 12.93
N LEU A 253 -7.37 17.44 12.25
CA LEU A 253 -7.20 17.62 10.81
C LEU A 253 -8.33 16.98 10.02
N LEU A 254 -8.75 15.75 10.38
CA LEU A 254 -9.88 15.07 9.76
C LEU A 254 -11.19 15.83 9.96
N GLU A 255 -11.46 16.31 11.17
CA GLU A 255 -12.66 17.11 11.44
C GLU A 255 -12.68 18.43 10.66
N SER A 256 -11.54 19.11 10.56
CA SER A 256 -11.42 20.34 9.74
C SER A 256 -11.68 20.04 8.26
N TYR A 257 -11.16 18.93 7.76
CA TYR A 257 -11.42 18.50 6.39
C TYR A 257 -12.88 18.10 6.18
N ARG A 258 -13.46 17.37 7.12
CA ARG A 258 -14.86 16.98 7.11
C ARG A 258 -15.77 18.22 7.01
N HIS A 259 -15.53 19.24 7.83
CA HIS A 259 -16.28 20.51 7.74
C HIS A 259 -16.12 21.19 6.37
N LEU A 260 -14.94 21.13 5.77
CA LEU A 260 -14.67 21.73 4.47
C LEU A 260 -15.51 21.10 3.36
N VAL A 261 -15.76 19.78 3.41
CA VAL A 261 -16.46 19.03 2.36
C VAL A 261 -17.90 18.65 2.72
N GLN A 262 -18.35 19.05 3.92
CA GLN A 262 -19.66 18.68 4.48
C GLN A 262 -20.82 18.94 3.54
N ASP A 263 -20.93 20.16 3.03
CA ASP A 263 -22.06 20.59 2.20
C ASP A 263 -21.96 20.02 0.78
N ASP A 264 -20.76 20.00 0.21
CA ASP A 264 -20.53 19.48 -1.14
C ASP A 264 -20.84 17.98 -1.27
N TRP A 265 -20.65 17.23 -0.19
CA TRP A 265 -20.87 15.78 -0.14
C TRP A 265 -22.17 15.38 0.59
N ASP A 266 -22.90 16.32 1.16
CA ASP A 266 -24.07 16.07 2.00
C ASP A 266 -23.81 14.92 2.99
N LEU A 267 -22.76 15.13 3.81
CA LEU A 267 -22.24 14.09 4.68
C LEU A 267 -23.14 13.83 5.87
N GLY A 268 -23.60 12.63 6.02
CA GLY A 268 -24.21 12.10 7.24
C GLY A 268 -23.19 11.91 8.39
N PRO A 269 -23.57 11.32 9.50
CA PRO A 269 -22.67 11.06 10.62
C PRO A 269 -21.55 10.07 10.25
N ASN A 270 -20.46 10.08 11.04
CA ASN A 270 -19.45 9.04 10.94
C ASN A 270 -20.06 7.67 11.31
N LEU A 271 -19.84 6.67 10.47
CA LEU A 271 -20.36 5.31 10.68
C LEU A 271 -19.48 4.48 11.62
N GLU A 272 -18.24 4.89 11.80
CA GLU A 272 -17.29 4.28 12.72
C GLU A 272 -16.33 5.32 13.34
N ARG A 273 -15.61 4.91 14.38
CA ARG A 273 -14.55 5.77 14.96
C ARG A 273 -13.40 5.93 13.97
N PRO A 274 -12.86 7.15 13.80
CA PRO A 274 -11.68 7.36 12.99
C PRO A 274 -10.50 6.50 13.46
N ARG A 275 -9.79 5.90 12.50
CA ARG A 275 -8.61 5.06 12.75
C ARG A 275 -7.42 5.52 11.94
N ALA A 276 -6.27 5.64 12.60
CA ALA A 276 -5.04 6.08 11.97
C ALA A 276 -4.11 4.90 11.66
N TRP A 277 -3.31 5.05 10.61
CA TRP A 277 -2.34 4.06 10.18
C TRP A 277 -1.07 4.71 9.64
N ARG A 278 0.05 4.04 9.84
CA ARG A 278 1.34 4.45 9.27
C ARG A 278 1.52 3.83 7.88
N LEU A 279 2.06 4.63 6.95
CA LEU A 279 2.40 4.25 5.59
C LEU A 279 3.92 4.15 5.48
N PRO A 280 4.52 2.94 5.44
CA PRO A 280 5.96 2.76 5.36
C PRO A 280 6.42 2.98 3.93
N MET A 281 7.41 3.88 3.74
CA MET A 281 7.91 4.26 2.42
C MET A 281 9.36 3.85 2.20
N SER A 282 9.90 3.03 3.10
CA SER A 282 11.27 2.53 3.03
C SER A 282 11.46 1.31 3.92
N THR A 283 12.45 0.49 3.57
CA THR A 283 12.95 -0.60 4.42
C THR A 283 14.46 -0.73 4.29
N GLN A 284 15.13 -1.23 5.34
CA GLN A 284 16.56 -1.48 5.32
C GLN A 284 16.89 -2.79 4.59
N ARG A 285 15.96 -3.74 4.60
CA ARG A 285 16.17 -5.08 4.05
C ARG A 285 14.86 -5.68 3.57
N ARG A 286 14.85 -6.28 2.40
CA ARG A 286 13.67 -6.94 1.79
C ARG A 286 13.80 -8.44 1.68
N HIS A 287 15.01 -9.00 1.87
CA HIS A 287 15.26 -10.43 1.76
C HIS A 287 16.33 -10.90 2.72
N GLY A 288 16.42 -12.20 2.88
CA GLY A 288 17.50 -12.92 3.51
C GLY A 288 17.43 -14.38 3.13
N ASP A 289 18.34 -15.20 3.65
CA ASP A 289 18.34 -16.61 3.32
C ASP A 289 17.03 -17.28 3.79
N GLY A 290 16.30 -17.82 2.84
CA GLY A 290 14.99 -18.48 3.05
C GLY A 290 13.81 -17.56 3.27
N TRP A 291 13.91 -16.23 3.10
CA TRP A 291 12.78 -15.32 3.29
C TRP A 291 12.80 -14.09 2.40
N VAL A 292 11.62 -13.53 2.15
CA VAL A 292 11.41 -12.22 1.52
C VAL A 292 10.33 -11.42 2.27
N ALA A 293 10.45 -10.08 2.29
CA ALA A 293 9.39 -9.17 2.70
C ALA A 293 8.72 -8.56 1.47
N ILE A 294 7.38 -8.45 1.50
CA ILE A 294 6.57 -7.96 0.37
C ILE A 294 5.62 -6.84 0.80
N GLY A 295 5.15 -6.04 -0.14
CA GLY A 295 4.20 -4.95 0.11
C GLY A 295 4.68 -3.97 1.18
N ASP A 296 3.80 -3.58 2.09
CA ASP A 296 4.11 -2.64 3.18
C ASP A 296 5.26 -3.13 4.09
N ALA A 297 5.42 -4.44 4.28
CA ALA A 297 6.53 -5.00 5.06
C ALA A 297 7.89 -4.76 4.39
N ALA A 298 7.90 -4.60 3.07
CA ALA A 298 9.07 -4.22 2.27
C ALA A 298 9.16 -2.69 2.04
N GLY A 299 8.32 -1.88 2.70
CA GLY A 299 8.28 -0.43 2.51
C GLY A 299 7.84 0.01 1.12
N LEU A 300 7.11 -0.83 0.40
CA LEU A 300 6.63 -0.58 -0.95
C LEU A 300 5.31 0.20 -0.92
N VAL A 301 5.38 1.44 -0.48
CA VAL A 301 4.28 2.40 -0.50
C VAL A 301 4.73 3.65 -1.25
N ASN A 302 3.93 4.10 -2.20
CA ASN A 302 4.22 5.30 -2.99
C ASN A 302 4.25 6.54 -2.10
N PRO A 303 5.39 7.27 -2.01
CA PRO A 303 5.49 8.44 -1.16
C PRO A 303 4.68 9.65 -1.64
N MET A 304 4.15 9.64 -2.86
CA MET A 304 3.42 10.76 -3.44
C MET A 304 1.91 10.68 -3.20
N ASN A 305 1.35 9.46 -3.14
CA ASN A 305 -0.09 9.26 -2.96
C ASN A 305 -0.47 8.33 -1.80
N GLY A 306 0.50 7.60 -1.22
CA GLY A 306 0.25 6.65 -0.13
C GLY A 306 -0.30 5.29 -0.58
N GLU A 307 -0.36 5.01 -1.88
CA GLU A 307 -0.80 3.71 -2.41
C GLU A 307 0.25 2.63 -2.18
N GLY A 308 -0.19 1.44 -1.80
CA GLY A 308 0.67 0.28 -1.57
C GLY A 308 0.02 -1.05 -1.97
N ILE A 309 -1.29 -1.05 -2.30
CA ILE A 309 -2.00 -2.28 -2.67
C ILE A 309 -1.45 -2.85 -3.97
N ASP A 310 -1.25 -2.02 -4.98
CA ASP A 310 -0.67 -2.37 -6.27
C ASP A 310 0.74 -2.98 -6.14
N TYR A 311 1.63 -2.31 -5.41
CA TYR A 311 2.97 -2.85 -5.10
C TYR A 311 2.90 -4.14 -4.30
N GLY A 312 1.93 -4.23 -3.37
CA GLY A 312 1.68 -5.43 -2.59
C GLY A 312 1.32 -6.62 -3.48
N LEU A 313 0.35 -6.44 -4.39
CA LEU A 313 -0.07 -7.46 -5.34
C LEU A 313 1.08 -7.87 -6.27
N GLU A 314 1.74 -6.89 -6.92
CA GLU A 314 2.85 -7.14 -7.85
C GLU A 314 4.05 -7.82 -7.17
N SER A 315 4.44 -7.36 -5.98
CA SER A 315 5.56 -7.96 -5.24
C SER A 315 5.23 -9.36 -4.72
N GLY A 316 3.96 -9.61 -4.39
CA GLY A 316 3.49 -10.93 -3.97
C GLY A 316 3.54 -11.95 -5.11
N MET A 317 3.02 -11.59 -6.30
CA MET A 317 3.13 -12.43 -7.50
C MET A 317 4.58 -12.70 -7.87
N LEU A 318 5.42 -11.66 -7.87
CA LEU A 318 6.84 -11.79 -8.18
C LEU A 318 7.57 -12.75 -7.25
N ALA A 319 7.30 -12.70 -5.94
CA ALA A 319 7.90 -13.61 -4.97
C ALA A 319 7.53 -15.07 -5.23
N ALA A 320 6.26 -15.33 -5.60
CA ALA A 320 5.78 -16.64 -5.98
C ALA A 320 6.43 -17.15 -7.26
N ASP A 321 6.45 -16.35 -8.34
CA ASP A 321 7.04 -16.73 -9.63
C ASP A 321 8.51 -17.09 -9.52
N LEU A 322 9.27 -16.29 -8.77
CA LEU A 322 10.71 -16.53 -8.58
C LEU A 322 11.00 -17.80 -7.78
N PHE A 323 10.16 -18.09 -6.78
CA PHE A 323 10.29 -19.33 -6.02
C PHE A 323 9.98 -20.55 -6.87
N LEU A 324 8.94 -20.47 -7.73
CA LEU A 324 8.56 -21.54 -8.64
C LEU A 324 9.61 -21.79 -9.72
N ASP A 325 10.31 -20.73 -10.17
CA ASP A 325 11.39 -20.84 -11.16
C ASP A 325 12.66 -21.47 -10.57
N ASP A 326 13.16 -20.91 -9.46
CA ASP A 326 14.33 -21.43 -8.73
C ASP A 326 14.28 -21.04 -7.24
N PRO A 327 13.87 -21.96 -6.36
CA PRO A 327 13.76 -21.70 -4.92
C PRO A 327 15.08 -21.24 -4.27
N ALA A 328 16.22 -21.68 -4.79
CA ALA A 328 17.52 -21.40 -4.17
C ALA A 328 17.93 -19.93 -4.35
N THR A 329 17.64 -19.35 -5.50
CA THR A 329 18.00 -17.96 -5.85
C THR A 329 16.88 -16.96 -5.67
N ALA A 330 15.65 -17.44 -5.43
CA ALA A 330 14.45 -16.60 -5.32
C ALA A 330 14.60 -15.38 -4.43
N PRO A 331 15.13 -15.45 -3.18
CA PRO A 331 15.21 -14.27 -2.32
C PRO A 331 16.12 -13.16 -2.86
N VAL A 332 17.25 -13.52 -3.45
CA VAL A 332 18.22 -12.57 -4.01
C VAL A 332 17.66 -11.94 -5.29
N ARG A 333 17.11 -12.76 -6.19
CA ARG A 333 16.48 -12.30 -7.44
C ARG A 333 15.26 -11.42 -7.16
N TYR A 334 14.50 -11.72 -6.11
CA TYR A 334 13.38 -10.91 -5.68
C TYR A 334 13.83 -9.48 -5.33
N ASP A 335 14.83 -9.31 -4.49
CA ASP A 335 15.34 -7.99 -4.13
C ASP A 335 15.86 -7.21 -5.34
N GLN A 336 16.60 -7.88 -6.23
CA GLN A 336 17.10 -7.29 -7.46
C GLN A 336 15.96 -6.79 -8.34
N LEU A 337 14.95 -7.63 -8.63
CA LEU A 337 13.84 -7.27 -9.54
C LEU A 337 12.89 -6.23 -8.93
N VAL A 338 12.65 -6.27 -7.62
CA VAL A 338 11.92 -5.21 -6.91
C VAL A 338 12.69 -3.89 -7.03
N GLY A 339 14.02 -3.92 -6.86
CA GLY A 339 14.88 -2.75 -7.04
C GLY A 339 14.79 -2.17 -8.45
N GLU A 340 14.90 -3.01 -9.47
CA GLU A 340 14.80 -2.60 -10.87
C GLU A 340 13.42 -2.01 -11.23
N ARG A 341 12.35 -2.61 -10.73
CA ARG A 341 10.97 -2.20 -11.04
C ARG A 341 10.52 -0.95 -10.30
N PHE A 342 10.87 -0.80 -9.00
CA PHE A 342 10.21 0.16 -8.13
C PHE A 342 11.14 1.20 -7.50
N ASP A 343 12.42 0.86 -7.22
CA ASP A 343 13.26 1.72 -6.39
C ASP A 343 13.53 3.09 -6.99
N ALA A 344 13.66 3.21 -8.30
CA ALA A 344 13.88 4.51 -8.95
C ALA A 344 12.69 5.46 -8.71
N PHE A 345 11.47 4.95 -8.90
CA PHE A 345 10.23 5.71 -8.71
C PHE A 345 10.01 6.06 -7.23
N LEU A 346 10.11 5.06 -6.34
CA LEU A 346 9.91 5.26 -4.90
C LEU A 346 10.96 6.20 -4.30
N ARG A 347 12.21 6.11 -4.72
CA ARG A 347 13.30 7.03 -4.33
C ARG A 347 12.99 8.47 -4.76
N THR A 348 12.56 8.66 -5.99
CA THR A 348 12.15 9.98 -6.49
C THR A 348 10.99 10.53 -5.67
N GLY A 349 10.00 9.71 -5.36
CA GLY A 349 8.88 10.07 -4.49
C GLY A 349 9.32 10.47 -3.07
N ARG A 350 10.26 9.73 -2.46
CA ARG A 350 10.83 10.09 -1.14
C ARG A 350 11.54 11.44 -1.19
N ARG A 351 12.36 11.70 -2.21
CA ARG A 351 13.02 13.01 -2.40
C ARG A 351 12.01 14.14 -2.60
N PHE A 352 10.98 13.89 -3.40
CA PHE A 352 9.87 14.83 -3.59
C PHE A 352 9.14 15.13 -2.27
N SER A 353 8.93 14.12 -1.42
CA SER A 353 8.32 14.31 -0.09
C SER A 353 9.10 15.29 0.79
N PHE A 354 10.42 15.29 0.73
CA PHE A 354 11.24 16.30 1.42
C PHE A 354 11.04 17.69 0.83
N LEU A 355 10.97 17.80 -0.49
CA LEU A 355 10.79 19.09 -1.17
C LEU A 355 9.45 19.73 -0.79
N ILE A 356 8.34 18.99 -0.85
CA ILE A 356 7.01 19.51 -0.52
C ILE A 356 6.79 19.68 0.99
N GLY A 357 7.67 19.14 1.84
CA GLY A 357 7.70 19.42 3.27
C GLY A 357 7.93 20.90 3.60
N HIS A 358 8.42 21.70 2.61
CA HIS A 358 8.62 23.13 2.75
C HIS A 358 7.41 23.93 2.23
N PRO A 359 6.70 24.70 3.09
CA PRO A 359 5.46 25.40 2.70
C PRO A 359 5.60 26.38 1.55
N TRP A 360 6.79 26.99 1.37
CA TRP A 360 7.07 27.92 0.30
C TRP A 360 7.20 27.26 -1.09
N ILE A 361 7.47 25.93 -1.13
CA ILE A 361 7.47 25.12 -2.36
C ILE A 361 6.09 24.49 -2.57
N LEU A 362 5.48 23.99 -1.50
CA LEU A 362 4.21 23.28 -1.58
C LEU A 362 3.10 24.12 -2.21
N LYS A 363 2.90 25.36 -1.72
CA LYS A 363 1.82 26.24 -2.21
C LYS A 363 1.90 26.55 -3.72
N PRO A 364 3.02 27.00 -4.28
CA PRO A 364 3.11 27.22 -5.74
C PRO A 364 3.06 25.90 -6.52
N GLY A 365 3.66 24.83 -6.01
CA GLY A 365 3.60 23.50 -6.62
C GLY A 365 2.19 22.98 -6.80
N LEU A 366 1.34 23.10 -5.77
CA LEU A 366 -0.06 22.72 -5.84
C LEU A 366 -0.86 23.53 -6.88
N ARG A 367 -0.62 24.85 -6.98
CA ARG A 367 -1.27 25.67 -8.01
C ARG A 367 -0.83 25.26 -9.41
N LEU A 368 0.45 24.96 -9.58
CA LEU A 368 0.99 24.52 -10.86
C LEU A 368 0.42 23.15 -11.26
N SER A 369 0.27 22.21 -10.33
CA SER A 369 -0.17 20.84 -10.61
C SER A 369 -1.56 20.73 -11.26
N VAL A 370 -2.40 21.74 -11.08
CA VAL A 370 -3.76 21.82 -11.65
C VAL A 370 -3.95 23.01 -12.59
N SER A 371 -2.88 23.73 -12.99
CA SER A 371 -2.97 24.99 -13.74
C SER A 371 -3.52 24.81 -15.16
N THR A 372 -3.09 23.75 -15.84
CA THR A 372 -3.54 23.39 -17.20
C THR A 372 -3.89 21.90 -17.27
N ASN A 373 -4.72 21.50 -18.23
CA ASN A 373 -5.05 20.10 -18.42
C ASN A 373 -3.82 19.23 -18.72
N ALA A 374 -2.84 19.76 -19.45
CA ALA A 374 -1.62 19.02 -19.76
C ALA A 374 -0.79 18.71 -18.48
N ILE A 375 -0.62 19.71 -17.61
CA ILE A 375 0.09 19.53 -16.34
C ILE A 375 -0.72 18.64 -15.39
N ALA A 376 -2.03 18.85 -15.31
CA ALA A 376 -2.92 18.06 -14.48
C ALA A 376 -2.93 16.57 -14.90
N ASN A 377 -2.88 16.26 -16.19
CA ASN A 377 -2.74 14.89 -16.68
C ASN A 377 -1.38 14.25 -16.31
N ILE A 378 -0.30 15.00 -16.32
CA ILE A 378 1.00 14.53 -15.82
C ILE A 378 0.93 14.27 -14.31
N THR A 379 0.32 15.19 -13.56
CA THR A 379 0.10 15.04 -12.12
C THR A 379 -0.76 13.81 -11.82
N LEU A 380 -1.85 13.62 -12.58
CA LEU A 380 -2.70 12.44 -12.48
C LEU A 380 -1.91 11.15 -12.71
N ALA A 381 -1.11 11.09 -13.78
CA ALA A 381 -0.32 9.90 -14.11
C ALA A 381 0.68 9.56 -12.99
N VAL A 382 1.31 10.57 -12.39
CA VAL A 382 2.24 10.39 -11.27
C VAL A 382 1.50 10.02 -9.97
N MET A 383 0.43 10.73 -9.63
CA MET A 383 -0.37 10.44 -8.42
C MET A 383 -1.18 9.15 -8.55
N GLY A 384 -1.58 8.79 -9.77
CA GLY A 384 -2.26 7.52 -10.05
C GLY A 384 -1.33 6.32 -10.18
N ASN A 385 -0.03 6.50 -9.92
CA ASN A 385 0.97 5.44 -9.98
C ASN A 385 1.08 4.76 -11.36
N LEU A 386 0.80 5.52 -12.43
CA LEU A 386 0.76 5.02 -13.82
C LEU A 386 2.08 5.23 -14.57
N VAL A 387 3.11 5.72 -13.88
CA VAL A 387 4.42 6.06 -14.45
C VAL A 387 5.50 5.21 -13.80
N ASP A 388 6.38 4.67 -14.62
CA ASP A 388 7.61 4.01 -14.20
C ASP A 388 8.79 4.46 -15.07
N SER A 389 9.98 3.92 -14.84
CA SER A 389 11.20 4.24 -15.60
C SER A 389 11.11 3.89 -17.09
N THR A 390 10.18 3.01 -17.48
CA THR A 390 9.98 2.54 -18.86
C THR A 390 8.83 3.26 -19.56
N THR A 391 8.03 4.03 -18.84
CA THR A 391 6.84 4.71 -19.38
C THR A 391 7.23 5.69 -20.50
N PRO A 392 6.71 5.54 -21.72
CA PRO A 392 6.98 6.47 -22.80
C PRO A 392 6.26 7.82 -22.60
N GLY A 393 6.68 8.84 -23.36
CA GLY A 393 5.98 10.13 -23.39
C GLY A 393 6.43 11.13 -22.33
N ALA A 394 5.59 12.16 -22.10
CA ALA A 394 5.93 13.31 -21.25
C ALA A 394 6.09 12.93 -19.79
N ALA A 395 5.20 12.13 -19.24
CA ALA A 395 5.21 11.73 -17.83
C ALA A 395 6.49 10.95 -17.46
N GLY A 396 6.91 9.98 -18.28
CA GLY A 396 8.17 9.27 -18.07
C GLY A 396 9.41 10.16 -18.17
N ARG A 397 9.41 11.13 -19.11
CA ARG A 397 10.50 12.13 -19.21
C ARG A 397 10.56 13.03 -17.96
N VAL A 398 9.42 13.49 -17.49
CA VAL A 398 9.31 14.29 -16.24
C VAL A 398 9.85 13.51 -15.05
N MET A 399 9.50 12.24 -14.90
CA MET A 399 10.00 11.39 -13.81
C MET A 399 11.53 11.19 -13.88
N LYS A 400 12.09 10.93 -15.05
CA LYS A 400 13.56 10.81 -15.23
C LYS A 400 14.29 12.11 -14.91
N LEU A 401 13.73 13.24 -15.35
CA LEU A 401 14.30 14.56 -15.06
C LEU A 401 14.20 14.87 -13.55
N ALA A 402 13.05 14.56 -12.93
CA ALA A 402 12.83 14.73 -11.50
C ALA A 402 13.82 13.90 -10.67
N ASP A 403 14.04 12.63 -11.00
CA ASP A 403 15.02 11.79 -10.29
C ASP A 403 16.43 12.39 -10.35
N LYS A 404 16.86 12.82 -11.53
CA LYS A 404 18.17 13.47 -11.73
C LYS A 404 18.29 14.78 -10.94
N SER A 405 17.30 15.67 -11.08
CA SER A 405 17.32 17.00 -10.44
C SER A 405 17.22 16.93 -8.93
N LEU A 406 16.28 16.10 -8.41
CA LEU A 406 16.12 15.89 -6.97
C LEU A 406 17.34 15.19 -6.37
N GLY A 407 18.03 14.33 -7.13
CA GLY A 407 19.29 13.71 -6.69
C GLY A 407 20.39 14.71 -6.38
N LEU A 408 20.43 15.82 -7.11
CA LEU A 408 21.43 16.89 -6.88
C LEU A 408 21.15 17.71 -5.61
N VAL A 409 19.88 17.91 -5.25
CA VAL A 409 19.49 18.75 -4.11
C VAL A 409 19.19 17.93 -2.84
N ASP A 410 19.05 16.61 -2.93
CA ASP A 410 18.73 15.72 -1.80
C ASP A 410 19.68 15.90 -0.58
N PRO A 411 21.01 15.98 -0.73
CA PRO A 411 21.91 16.19 0.40
C PRO A 411 21.64 17.50 1.14
N ILE A 412 21.20 18.54 0.43
CA ILE A 412 20.88 19.86 1.00
C ILE A 412 19.55 19.78 1.77
N LEU A 413 18.53 19.16 1.15
CA LEU A 413 17.20 19.00 1.76
C LEU A 413 17.25 18.19 3.07
N ARG A 414 18.10 17.17 3.13
CA ARG A 414 18.29 16.34 4.33
C ARG A 414 19.02 17.10 5.46
N LYS A 415 20.03 17.91 5.13
CA LYS A 415 20.77 18.73 6.11
C LYS A 415 19.89 19.81 6.75
N THR A 416 19.04 20.48 5.97
CA THR A 416 18.14 21.53 6.49
C THR A 416 17.08 20.99 7.46
N ARG A 417 16.74 19.71 7.36
CA ARG A 417 15.83 19.04 8.31
C ARG A 417 16.52 18.69 9.63
N ALA A 418 17.76 18.25 9.60
CA ALA A 418 18.52 17.92 10.81
C ALA A 418 18.78 19.15 11.70
N ALA A 419 18.67 20.36 11.13
CA ALA A 419 18.86 21.64 11.81
C ALA A 419 17.55 22.32 12.25
N ALA A 420 16.37 21.77 11.96
CA ALA A 420 15.03 22.31 12.26
C ALA A 420 14.26 21.38 13.20
#